data_6ff8129af52a02658e2d3426ada8186b
#
_entry.id   6ff8129af52a02658e2d3426ada8186b
#
_cell.length_a   1.000
_cell.length_b   1.000
_cell.length_c   1.000
_cell.angle_alpha   90.00
_cell.angle_beta   90.00
_cell.angle_gamma   90.00
#
_symmetry.space_group_name_H-M   'P 1'
#
loop_
_entity.id
_entity.type
_entity.pdbx_description
1 polymer ?
#
loop_
_entity_poly.entity_id
_entity_poly.type
_entity_poly.pdbx_seq_one_letter_code
_entity_poly.pdbx_strand_id
1 'polypeptide(L)'
;MMQNIIIPLILSTLAGLSTLIGAIPIFFRIKEINLNKFISFCLSFSIAIMISISIFDLIPTSFFEIVNFYGVSKTFIILIIAFIISYIIITYLSSLVEKKESGGDLYKLGILNMIVLVLHNLPEGIATFL
;
A
#
# COMPACT_ATOMS: atom_id res chain seq x y z
N MET A 1 20.90 -20.06 10.15
CA MET A 1 20.24 -18.90 10.73
C MET A 1 20.49 -17.63 9.93
N MET A 2 21.74 -17.22 9.61
CA MET A 2 22.01 -16.00 8.82
C MET A 2 21.44 -16.01 7.39
N GLN A 3 21.43 -17.14 6.70
CA GLN A 3 20.89 -17.25 5.33
C GLN A 3 19.37 -16.95 5.27
N ASN A 4 18.63 -17.25 6.33
CA ASN A 4 17.18 -17.02 6.37
C ASN A 4 16.82 -15.54 6.53
N ILE A 5 17.75 -14.68 6.94
CA ILE A 5 17.54 -13.24 7.09
C ILE A 5 18.06 -12.48 5.85
N ILE A 6 19.13 -12.97 5.23
CA ILE A 6 19.78 -12.28 4.10
C ILE A 6 18.87 -12.28 2.86
N ILE A 7 18.23 -13.40 2.54
CA ILE A 7 17.36 -13.52 1.37
C ILE A 7 16.14 -12.58 1.46
N PRO A 8 15.36 -12.58 2.56
CA PRO A 8 14.27 -11.61 2.72
C PRO A 8 14.75 -10.16 2.66
N LEU A 9 15.91 -9.86 3.26
CA LEU A 9 16.48 -8.51 3.24
C LEU A 9 16.83 -8.05 1.81
N ILE A 10 17.47 -8.92 1.02
CA ILE A 10 17.79 -8.62 -0.38
C ILE A 10 16.51 -8.42 -1.19
N LEU A 11 15.52 -9.30 -1.05
CA LEU A 11 14.25 -9.20 -1.78
C LEU A 11 13.49 -7.92 -1.40
N SER A 12 13.40 -7.59 -0.12
CA SER A 12 12.79 -6.36 0.38
C SER A 12 13.52 -5.11 -0.14
N THR A 13 14.86 -5.14 -0.17
CA THR A 13 15.66 -4.03 -0.71
C THR A 13 15.45 -3.89 -2.22
N LEU A 14 15.41 -4.99 -2.97
CA LEU A 14 15.12 -4.97 -4.41
C LEU A 14 13.72 -4.47 -4.70
N ALA A 15 12.72 -4.89 -3.91
CA ALA A 15 11.36 -4.39 -4.01
C ALA A 15 11.29 -2.87 -3.76
N GLY A 16 11.97 -2.38 -2.72
CA GLY A 16 12.07 -0.94 -2.44
C GLY A 16 12.79 -0.17 -3.56
N LEU A 17 13.87 -0.71 -4.12
CA LEU A 17 14.58 -0.09 -5.24
C LEU A 17 13.75 -0.10 -6.53
N SER A 18 12.88 -1.08 -6.74
CA SER A 18 11.99 -1.14 -7.91
C SER A 18 11.03 0.06 -7.98
N THR A 19 10.68 0.66 -6.84
CA THR A 19 9.86 1.87 -6.81
C THR A 19 10.57 3.07 -7.42
N LEU A 20 11.89 3.12 -7.37
CA LEU A 20 12.70 4.15 -8.04
C LEU A 20 12.59 4.07 -9.56
N ILE A 21 12.38 2.87 -10.11
CA ILE A 21 12.15 2.69 -11.56
C ILE A 21 10.89 3.44 -12.00
N GLY A 22 9.88 3.50 -11.13
CA GLY A 22 8.66 4.28 -11.36
C GLY A 22 8.89 5.79 -11.47
N ALA A 23 10.01 6.31 -10.98
CA ALA A 23 10.37 7.72 -11.13
C ALA A 23 11.05 8.04 -12.49
N ILE A 24 11.50 7.03 -13.23
CA ILE A 24 12.20 7.22 -14.53
C ILE A 24 11.37 8.06 -15.52
N PRO A 25 10.05 7.88 -15.70
CA PRO A 25 9.26 8.68 -16.61
C PRO A 25 9.29 10.19 -16.33
N ILE A 26 9.58 10.59 -15.06
CA ILE A 26 9.66 12.02 -14.69
C ILE A 26 10.84 12.71 -15.40
N PHE A 27 11.91 11.97 -15.71
CA PHE A 27 13.08 12.49 -16.43
C PHE A 27 12.86 12.63 -17.93
N PHE A 28 11.83 11.95 -18.49
CA PHE A 28 11.44 12.14 -19.88
C PHE A 28 10.47 13.31 -19.98
N ARG A 29 10.79 14.28 -20.83
CA ARG A 29 9.97 15.47 -21.13
C ARG A 29 8.66 15.05 -21.82
N ILE A 30 7.70 14.53 -21.06
CA ILE A 30 6.38 14.17 -21.58
C ILE A 30 5.57 15.47 -21.71
N LYS A 31 4.96 15.70 -22.91
CA LYS A 31 4.07 16.85 -23.12
C LYS A 31 2.91 16.79 -22.11
N GLU A 32 2.53 17.94 -21.53
CA GLU A 32 1.54 18.04 -20.44
C GLU A 32 0.22 17.29 -20.71
N ILE A 33 -0.27 17.31 -21.95
CA ILE A 33 -1.50 16.60 -22.34
C ILE A 33 -1.38 15.08 -22.20
N ASN A 34 -0.19 14.53 -22.44
CA ASN A 34 0.06 13.09 -22.32
C ASN A 34 0.41 12.70 -20.88
N LEU A 35 0.92 13.64 -20.09
CA LEU A 35 1.29 13.41 -18.69
C LEU A 35 0.07 13.03 -17.84
N ASN A 36 -1.04 13.77 -17.95
CA ASN A 36 -2.25 13.47 -17.20
C ASN A 36 -2.84 12.09 -17.54
N LYS A 37 -2.84 11.72 -18.82
CA LYS A 37 -3.28 10.40 -19.26
C LYS A 37 -2.36 9.30 -18.74
N PHE A 38 -1.06 9.53 -18.78
CA PHE A 38 -0.06 8.59 -18.28
C PHE A 38 -0.21 8.40 -16.75
N ILE A 39 -0.33 9.48 -16.00
CA ILE A 39 -0.56 9.42 -14.53
C ILE A 39 -1.85 8.67 -14.21
N SER A 40 -2.96 8.98 -14.91
CA SER A 40 -4.24 8.29 -14.70
C SER A 40 -4.13 6.78 -15.00
N PHE A 41 -3.43 6.41 -16.05
CA PHE A 41 -3.17 4.99 -16.36
C PHE A 41 -2.37 4.30 -15.27
N CYS A 42 -1.26 4.91 -14.84
CA CYS A 42 -0.40 4.34 -13.77
C CYS A 42 -1.16 4.20 -12.45
N LEU A 43 -1.96 5.20 -12.06
CA LEU A 43 -2.78 5.14 -10.85
C LEU A 43 -3.83 4.04 -10.96
N SER A 44 -4.55 3.95 -12.07
CA SER A 44 -5.57 2.91 -12.29
C SER A 44 -4.96 1.51 -12.25
N PHE A 45 -3.80 1.33 -12.86
CA PHE A 45 -3.07 0.07 -12.87
C PHE A 45 -2.62 -0.32 -11.45
N SER A 46 -2.08 0.64 -10.69
CA SER A 46 -1.67 0.43 -9.31
C SER A 46 -2.85 0.02 -8.41
N ILE A 47 -3.98 0.72 -8.54
CA ILE A 47 -5.21 0.39 -7.80
C ILE A 47 -5.68 -1.03 -8.14
N ALA A 48 -5.69 -1.40 -9.42
CA ALA A 48 -6.10 -2.74 -9.84
C ALA A 48 -5.22 -3.83 -9.23
N ILE A 49 -3.89 -3.64 -9.21
CA ILE A 49 -2.96 -4.58 -8.57
C ILE A 49 -3.22 -4.67 -7.06
N MET A 50 -3.33 -3.54 -6.37
CA MET A 50 -3.57 -3.51 -4.92
C MET A 50 -4.88 -4.21 -4.54
N ILE A 51 -5.97 -3.96 -5.27
CA ILE A 51 -7.25 -4.63 -5.05
C ILE A 51 -7.12 -6.13 -5.30
N SER A 52 -6.45 -6.53 -6.38
CA SER A 52 -6.26 -7.96 -6.70
C SER A 52 -5.49 -8.69 -5.61
N ILE A 53 -4.36 -8.16 -5.16
CA ILE A 53 -3.56 -8.76 -4.09
C ILE A 53 -4.39 -8.81 -2.79
N SER A 54 -5.11 -7.75 -2.45
CA SER A 54 -5.92 -7.71 -1.24
C SER A 54 -7.01 -8.79 -1.24
N ILE A 55 -7.72 -8.97 -2.37
CA ILE A 55 -8.84 -9.93 -2.46
C ILE A 55 -8.35 -11.37 -2.58
N PHE A 56 -7.32 -11.62 -3.39
CA PHE A 56 -6.93 -12.98 -3.73
C PHE A 56 -5.84 -13.56 -2.82
N ASP A 57 -5.10 -12.72 -2.11
CA ASP A 57 -3.99 -13.15 -1.25
C ASP A 57 -4.17 -12.71 0.21
N LEU A 58 -4.20 -11.40 0.49
CA LEU A 58 -4.18 -10.90 1.87
C LEU A 58 -5.43 -11.28 2.68
N ILE A 59 -6.63 -11.13 2.12
CA ILE A 59 -7.88 -11.44 2.83
C ILE A 59 -7.98 -12.95 3.10
N PRO A 60 -7.79 -13.87 2.13
CA PRO A 60 -7.82 -15.29 2.40
C PRO A 60 -6.76 -15.73 3.40
N THR A 61 -5.52 -15.28 3.24
CA THR A 61 -4.41 -15.66 4.13
C THR A 61 -4.70 -15.23 5.56
N SER A 62 -5.05 -13.96 5.78
CA SER A 62 -5.41 -13.44 7.10
C SER A 62 -6.61 -14.17 7.70
N PHE A 63 -7.61 -14.50 6.88
CA PHE A 63 -8.77 -15.24 7.34
C PHE A 63 -8.38 -16.62 7.87
N PHE A 64 -7.62 -17.39 7.11
CA PHE A 64 -7.21 -18.74 7.52
C PHE A 64 -6.31 -18.71 8.77
N GLU A 65 -5.38 -17.76 8.85
CA GLU A 65 -4.53 -17.65 10.02
C GLU A 65 -5.33 -17.32 11.29
N ILE A 66 -6.23 -16.33 11.24
CA ILE A 66 -7.03 -15.93 12.39
C ILE A 66 -8.02 -17.04 12.79
N VAL A 67 -8.61 -17.75 11.82
CA VAL A 67 -9.53 -18.89 12.09
C VAL A 67 -8.85 -19.96 12.92
N ASN A 68 -7.60 -20.28 12.65
CA ASN A 68 -6.83 -21.28 13.38
C ASN A 68 -6.67 -20.93 14.87
N PHE A 69 -6.64 -19.64 15.23
CA PHE A 69 -6.49 -19.20 16.62
C PHE A 69 -7.81 -18.92 17.34
N TYR A 70 -8.80 -18.35 16.66
CA TYR A 70 -10.00 -17.80 17.28
C TYR A 70 -11.31 -18.44 16.83
N GLY A 71 -11.29 -19.29 15.82
CA GLY A 71 -12.47 -19.90 15.20
C GLY A 71 -13.25 -18.93 14.29
N VAL A 72 -14.10 -19.51 13.43
CA VAL A 72 -14.75 -18.82 12.31
C VAL A 72 -15.56 -17.58 12.73
N SER A 73 -16.42 -17.71 13.75
CA SER A 73 -17.31 -16.60 14.14
C SER A 73 -16.55 -15.37 14.66
N LYS A 74 -15.48 -15.58 15.43
CA LYS A 74 -14.65 -14.49 15.96
C LYS A 74 -13.81 -13.85 14.87
N THR A 75 -13.36 -14.63 13.90
CA THR A 75 -12.58 -14.14 12.75
C THR A 75 -13.35 -13.11 11.95
N PHE A 76 -14.62 -13.36 11.64
CA PHE A 76 -15.45 -12.38 10.95
C PHE A 76 -15.56 -11.05 11.71
N ILE A 77 -15.74 -11.12 13.02
CA ILE A 77 -15.82 -9.92 13.87
C ILE A 77 -14.49 -9.15 13.83
N ILE A 78 -13.36 -9.85 13.97
CA ILE A 78 -12.03 -9.24 13.94
C ILE A 78 -11.76 -8.56 12.60
N LEU A 79 -12.09 -9.19 11.48
CA LEU A 79 -11.89 -8.62 10.15
C LEU A 79 -12.77 -7.38 9.93
N ILE A 80 -14.03 -7.39 10.38
CA ILE A 80 -14.92 -6.23 10.27
C ILE A 80 -14.37 -5.06 11.11
N ILE A 81 -13.94 -5.33 12.35
CA ILE A 81 -13.37 -4.31 13.23
C ILE A 81 -12.10 -3.74 12.61
N ALA A 82 -11.19 -4.59 12.10
CA ALA A 82 -9.98 -4.15 11.44
C ALA A 82 -10.27 -3.26 10.22
N PHE A 83 -11.27 -3.63 9.41
CA PHE A 83 -11.70 -2.83 8.27
C PHE A 83 -12.22 -1.45 8.68
N ILE A 84 -13.07 -1.39 9.72
CA ILE A 84 -13.61 -0.13 10.25
C ILE A 84 -12.50 0.76 10.80
N ILE A 85 -11.58 0.20 11.57
CA ILE A 85 -10.44 0.94 12.13
C ILE A 85 -9.57 1.50 11.00
N SER A 86 -9.24 0.69 10.00
CA SER A 86 -8.45 1.13 8.84
C SER A 86 -9.15 2.25 8.08
N TYR A 87 -10.46 2.15 7.87
CA TYR A 87 -11.24 3.21 7.23
C TYR A 87 -11.21 4.52 8.01
N ILE A 88 -11.36 4.46 9.33
CA ILE A 88 -11.29 5.65 10.21
C ILE A 88 -9.90 6.29 10.13
N ILE A 89 -8.84 5.49 10.22
CA ILE A 89 -7.45 5.98 10.14
C ILE A 89 -7.20 6.68 8.81
N ILE A 90 -7.55 6.07 7.69
CA ILE A 90 -7.33 6.66 6.36
C ILE A 90 -8.13 7.96 6.19
N THR A 91 -9.40 7.98 6.61
CA THR A 91 -10.22 9.19 6.53
C THR A 91 -9.65 10.32 7.38
N TYR A 92 -9.17 10.01 8.58
CA TYR A 92 -8.53 10.99 9.45
C TYR A 92 -7.24 11.54 8.84
N LEU A 93 -6.37 10.67 8.32
CA LEU A 93 -5.13 11.08 7.65
C LEU A 93 -5.41 11.93 6.41
N SER A 94 -6.39 11.55 5.59
CA SER A 94 -6.82 12.34 4.44
C SER A 94 -7.24 13.76 4.84
N SER A 95 -8.06 13.87 5.89
CA SER A 95 -8.52 15.16 6.38
C SER A 95 -7.39 16.05 6.94
N LEU A 96 -6.35 15.45 7.53
CA LEU A 96 -5.17 16.16 8.01
C LEU A 96 -4.34 16.72 6.85
N VAL A 97 -4.16 15.92 5.79
CA VAL A 97 -3.42 16.34 4.59
C VAL A 97 -4.16 17.49 3.88
N GLU A 98 -5.48 17.38 3.75
CA GLU A 98 -6.29 18.46 3.15
C GLU A 98 -6.22 19.79 3.91
N LYS A 99 -6.23 19.73 5.24
CA LYS A 99 -6.21 20.94 6.08
C LYS A 99 -4.84 21.63 6.14
N LYS A 100 -3.78 20.87 6.05
CA LYS A 100 -2.42 21.33 6.35
C LYS A 100 -1.65 21.81 5.12
N GLU A 101 -2.04 21.38 3.94
CA GLU A 101 -1.27 21.60 2.72
C GLU A 101 -1.96 22.62 1.81
N SER A 102 -1.26 23.72 1.53
CA SER A 102 -1.64 24.75 0.54
C SER A 102 -1.26 24.35 -0.91
N GLY A 103 -0.74 23.14 -1.12
CA GLY A 103 -0.33 22.62 -2.43
C GLY A 103 -1.50 22.26 -3.34
N GLY A 104 -1.25 22.16 -4.63
CA GLY A 104 -2.26 21.71 -5.61
C GLY A 104 -2.73 20.26 -5.34
N ASP A 105 -3.84 19.88 -5.93
CA ASP A 105 -4.48 18.56 -5.71
C ASP A 105 -3.56 17.37 -5.96
N LEU A 106 -2.67 17.46 -6.96
CA LEU A 106 -1.67 16.41 -7.25
C LEU A 106 -0.62 16.26 -6.13
N TYR A 107 -0.24 17.36 -5.48
CA TYR A 107 0.71 17.32 -4.37
C TYR A 107 0.09 16.66 -3.13
N LYS A 108 -1.15 17.01 -2.80
CA LYS A 108 -1.90 16.39 -1.71
C LYS A 108 -2.10 14.88 -1.95
N LEU A 109 -2.46 14.52 -3.17
CA LEU A 109 -2.60 13.12 -3.57
C LEU A 109 -1.27 12.36 -3.44
N GLY A 110 -0.15 12.98 -3.83
CA GLY A 110 1.19 12.40 -3.69
C GLY A 110 1.57 12.13 -2.23
N ILE A 111 1.33 13.10 -1.33
CA ILE A 111 1.59 12.92 0.11
C ILE A 111 0.70 11.83 0.70
N LEU A 112 -0.59 11.82 0.37
CA LEU A 112 -1.52 10.81 0.86
C LEU A 112 -1.10 9.41 0.39
N ASN A 113 -0.75 9.25 -0.88
CA ASN A 113 -0.23 7.99 -1.42
C ASN A 113 1.06 7.54 -0.72
N MET A 114 1.98 8.45 -0.42
CA MET A 114 3.20 8.15 0.31
C MET A 114 2.88 7.62 1.72
N ILE A 115 1.99 8.26 2.45
CA ILE A 115 1.57 7.82 3.80
C ILE A 115 0.92 6.44 3.74
N VAL A 116 -0.02 6.24 2.79
CA VAL A 116 -0.71 4.95 2.61
C VAL A 116 0.28 3.85 2.27
N LEU A 117 1.25 4.12 1.39
CA LEU A 117 2.28 3.16 1.00
C LEU A 117 3.17 2.76 2.18
N VAL A 118 3.56 3.72 3.02
CA VAL A 118 4.33 3.44 4.25
C VAL A 118 3.52 2.58 5.21
N LEU A 119 2.25 2.92 5.43
CA LEU A 119 1.37 2.15 6.31
C LEU A 119 1.10 0.74 5.80
N HIS A 120 1.05 0.55 4.48
CA HIS A 120 0.88 -0.76 3.85
C HIS A 120 2.15 -1.61 3.97
N ASN A 121 3.30 -1.04 3.68
CA ASN A 121 4.57 -1.76 3.67
C ASN A 121 5.09 -2.11 5.07
N LEU A 122 4.66 -1.38 6.11
CA LEU A 122 5.12 -1.63 7.48
C LEU A 122 4.68 -3.01 8.02
N PRO A 123 3.39 -3.42 7.93
CA PRO A 123 2.97 -4.77 8.31
C PRO A 123 3.62 -5.86 7.45
N GLU A 124 3.76 -5.63 6.14
CA GLU A 124 4.42 -6.59 5.25
C GLU A 124 5.90 -6.77 5.61
N GLY A 125 6.60 -5.68 5.89
CA GLY A 125 7.98 -5.72 6.36
C GLY A 125 8.12 -6.51 7.66
N ILE A 126 7.23 -6.32 8.62
CA ILE A 126 7.21 -7.09 9.87
C ILE A 126 6.95 -8.58 9.59
N ALA A 127 5.96 -8.91 8.78
CA ALA A 127 5.59 -10.29 8.45
C ALA A 127 6.71 -11.04 7.69
N THR A 128 7.55 -10.33 6.94
CA THR A 128 8.68 -10.93 6.21
C THR A 128 9.80 -11.41 7.15
N PHE A 129 9.91 -10.85 8.37
CA PHE A 129 10.96 -11.17 9.35
C PHE A 129 10.49 -12.03 10.52
N LEU A 130 9.19 -12.34 10.64
CA LEU A 130 8.64 -13.24 11.66
C LEU A 130 8.59 -14.69 11.15
#